data_f52d9489414d962acb314112a80e7df7
#
_entry.id   f52d9489414d962acb314112a80e7df7
#
_cell.length_a   1.000
_cell.length_b   1.000
_cell.length_c   1.000
_cell.angle_alpha   90.00
_cell.angle_beta   90.00
_cell.angle_gamma   90.00
#
_symmetry.space_group_name_H-M   'P 1'
#
loop_
_entity.id
_entity.type
_entity.pdbx_description
1 polymer ?
#
loop_
_entity_poly.entity_id
_entity_poly.type
_entity_poly.pdbx_seq_one_letter_code
_entity_poly.pdbx_strand_id
1 'polypeptide(L)'
;MKFHRSSALVVGLVVALPGQHAMAWGDEGHEIVATIAYARLTPVVKKKIDSILAADKDKLTAPDFSSRATWADKWRDSDRNTTRVRYLATHNWHFVDIEIDSPDFDKACFNHPPLPAGKVASKGPADDCVVDKIEQFTAELRSSSTSKGERRLALKYLLHFVGDLHQPLHGADNHHDAGGNAVLILFGNHKVSSKSLNLHHYWDTDLVLQLGKDQKAVADQLNNQISPQDAATWSTGTPKDWAMESFDRAKTIAYDLSGESNRTDKNGKTVPYLDATYDNRALPVVREQLSKGGVRLAAVLNDALK
;
A
#
# COMPACT_ATOMS: atom_id res chain seq x y z
N MET A 1 -17.05 -56.61 -37.80
CA MET A 1 -17.51 -55.76 -36.69
C MET A 1 -16.37 -54.85 -36.30
N LYS A 2 -16.44 -53.55 -36.68
CA LYS A 2 -15.42 -52.55 -36.29
C LYS A 2 -16.01 -51.69 -35.21
N PHE A 3 -15.43 -51.75 -33.98
CA PHE A 3 -15.79 -50.88 -32.87
C PHE A 3 -15.10 -49.55 -33.02
N HIS A 4 -15.87 -48.49 -33.20
CA HIS A 4 -15.38 -47.10 -33.10
C HIS A 4 -15.37 -46.72 -31.60
N ARG A 5 -14.18 -46.41 -31.09
CA ARG A 5 -14.01 -45.75 -29.78
C ARG A 5 -14.09 -44.26 -29.97
N SER A 6 -15.16 -43.67 -29.53
CA SER A 6 -15.30 -42.20 -29.43
C SER A 6 -14.58 -41.70 -28.17
N SER A 7 -13.48 -40.97 -28.34
CA SER A 7 -12.81 -40.29 -27.23
C SER A 7 -13.53 -38.98 -26.99
N ALA A 8 -14.19 -38.85 -25.85
CA ALA A 8 -14.76 -37.57 -25.40
C ALA A 8 -13.64 -36.69 -24.82
N LEU A 9 -13.43 -35.54 -25.47
CA LEU A 9 -12.52 -34.52 -24.99
C LEU A 9 -13.22 -33.74 -23.87
N VAL A 10 -12.83 -33.92 -22.61
CA VAL A 10 -13.30 -33.09 -21.51
C VAL A 10 -12.50 -31.79 -21.51
N VAL A 11 -13.10 -30.74 -22.04
CA VAL A 11 -12.57 -29.37 -21.94
C VAL A 11 -12.87 -28.89 -20.52
N GLY A 12 -11.88 -28.92 -19.66
CA GLY A 12 -11.95 -28.32 -18.33
C GLY A 12 -12.08 -26.79 -18.43
N LEU A 13 -13.24 -26.27 -18.10
CA LEU A 13 -13.47 -24.82 -17.96
C LEU A 13 -12.71 -24.33 -16.72
N VAL A 14 -11.55 -23.73 -16.91
CA VAL A 14 -10.85 -23.00 -15.84
C VAL A 14 -11.64 -21.75 -15.57
N VAL A 15 -12.51 -21.78 -14.56
CA VAL A 15 -13.15 -20.59 -14.02
C VAL A 15 -12.07 -19.82 -13.27
N ALA A 16 -11.53 -18.78 -13.91
CA ALA A 16 -10.70 -17.81 -13.22
C ALA A 16 -11.54 -17.11 -12.14
N LEU A 17 -11.29 -17.45 -10.88
CA LEU A 17 -11.88 -16.72 -9.75
C LEU A 17 -11.41 -15.26 -9.86
N PRO A 18 -12.32 -14.27 -9.68
CA PRO A 18 -11.90 -12.87 -9.61
C PRO A 18 -10.94 -12.73 -8.43
N GLY A 19 -9.66 -12.42 -8.76
CA GLY A 19 -8.62 -12.19 -7.77
C GLY A 19 -9.09 -11.15 -6.77
N GLN A 20 -8.93 -11.44 -5.49
CA GLN A 20 -9.15 -10.45 -4.43
C GLN A 20 -8.12 -9.34 -4.64
N HIS A 21 -8.58 -8.09 -4.55
CA HIS A 21 -7.75 -6.92 -4.76
C HIS A 21 -6.78 -6.80 -3.59
N ALA A 22 -5.48 -6.94 -3.85
CA ALA A 22 -4.47 -6.37 -2.98
C ALA A 22 -4.64 -4.85 -3.13
N MET A 23 -5.18 -4.23 -2.11
CA MET A 23 -5.14 -2.79 -1.92
C MET A 23 -4.01 -2.58 -0.91
N ALA A 24 -3.18 -1.59 -1.09
CA ALA A 24 -2.33 -1.00 -0.06
C ALA A 24 -3.16 -0.75 1.21
N TRP A 25 -2.62 -0.14 2.25
CA TRP A 25 -3.54 0.31 3.31
C TRP A 25 -4.89 0.60 2.66
N GLY A 26 -5.97 -0.02 3.08
CA GLY A 26 -7.29 0.28 2.53
C GLY A 26 -7.54 1.78 2.46
N ASP A 27 -8.58 2.20 1.78
CA ASP A 27 -8.92 3.64 1.69
C ASP A 27 -8.77 4.33 3.06
N GLU A 28 -9.16 3.63 4.14
CA GLU A 28 -9.13 4.13 5.51
C GLU A 28 -7.72 4.45 6.01
N GLY A 29 -6.77 3.57 5.78
CA GLY A 29 -5.39 3.77 6.23
C GLY A 29 -4.70 4.91 5.48
N HIS A 30 -4.91 5.01 4.15
CA HIS A 30 -4.40 6.14 3.36
C HIS A 30 -5.00 7.48 3.81
N GLU A 31 -6.29 7.53 4.10
CA GLU A 31 -6.95 8.74 4.61
C GLU A 31 -6.43 9.14 5.99
N ILE A 32 -6.13 8.16 6.86
CA ILE A 32 -5.52 8.41 8.18
C ILE A 32 -4.11 9.01 8.00
N VAL A 33 -3.24 8.37 7.20
CA VAL A 33 -1.88 8.88 6.92
C VAL A 33 -1.93 10.30 6.37
N ALA A 34 -2.78 10.55 5.38
CA ALA A 34 -2.93 11.87 4.78
C ALA A 34 -3.46 12.91 5.77
N THR A 35 -4.43 12.56 6.62
CA THR A 35 -4.98 13.47 7.63
C THR A 35 -3.92 13.86 8.66
N ILE A 36 -3.12 12.92 9.15
CA ILE A 36 -1.99 13.21 10.05
C ILE A 36 -0.98 14.13 9.35
N ALA A 37 -0.64 13.82 8.09
CA ALA A 37 0.29 14.63 7.31
C ALA A 37 -0.22 16.06 7.15
N TYR A 38 -1.48 16.24 6.75
CA TYR A 38 -2.06 17.57 6.54
C TYR A 38 -2.03 18.43 7.82
N ALA A 39 -2.28 17.81 8.99
CA ALA A 39 -2.19 18.50 10.27
C ALA A 39 -0.78 19.07 10.55
N ARG A 40 0.27 18.42 10.00
CA ARG A 40 1.70 18.74 10.21
C ARG A 40 2.34 19.56 9.09
N LEU A 41 1.59 19.93 8.06
CA LEU A 41 2.08 20.84 7.01
C LEU A 41 2.20 22.26 7.52
N THR A 42 3.23 22.97 7.02
CA THR A 42 3.34 24.43 7.26
C THR A 42 2.20 25.18 6.56
N PRO A 43 1.79 26.36 7.06
CA PRO A 43 0.72 27.13 6.42
C PRO A 43 1.00 27.48 4.95
N VAL A 44 2.27 27.72 4.60
CA VAL A 44 2.70 28.00 3.22
C VAL A 44 2.49 26.78 2.34
N VAL A 45 2.91 25.60 2.79
CA VAL A 45 2.79 24.35 2.05
C VAL A 45 1.33 23.94 1.92
N LYS A 46 0.50 24.07 2.96
CA LYS A 46 -0.96 23.86 2.86
C LYS A 46 -1.56 24.65 1.72
N LYS A 47 -1.30 25.97 1.69
CA LYS A 47 -1.82 26.84 0.63
C LYS A 47 -1.38 26.42 -0.77
N LYS A 48 -0.11 25.99 -0.94
CA LYS A 48 0.39 25.50 -2.22
C LYS A 48 -0.31 24.20 -2.63
N ILE A 49 -0.47 23.25 -1.72
CA ILE A 49 -1.15 21.98 -1.95
C ILE A 49 -2.62 22.22 -2.32
N ASP A 50 -3.33 23.03 -1.56
CA ASP A 50 -4.73 23.36 -1.83
C ASP A 50 -4.89 23.97 -3.23
N SER A 51 -3.97 24.84 -3.64
CA SER A 51 -3.95 25.41 -4.99
C SER A 51 -3.69 24.35 -6.09
N ILE A 52 -2.81 23.39 -5.84
CA ILE A 52 -2.52 22.29 -6.78
C ILE A 52 -3.77 21.38 -6.93
N LEU A 53 -4.41 21.02 -5.81
CA LEU A 53 -5.57 20.14 -5.80
C LEU A 53 -6.84 20.82 -6.32
N ALA A 54 -7.03 22.11 -6.06
CA ALA A 54 -8.17 22.87 -6.60
C ALA A 54 -8.21 22.88 -8.14
N ALA A 55 -7.06 22.71 -8.80
CA ALA A 55 -6.97 22.58 -10.25
C ALA A 55 -7.19 21.15 -10.76
N ASP A 56 -7.38 20.16 -9.87
CA ASP A 56 -7.62 18.78 -10.25
C ASP A 56 -9.10 18.56 -10.61
N LYS A 57 -9.30 18.12 -11.86
CA LYS A 57 -10.64 17.80 -12.40
C LYS A 57 -10.95 16.29 -12.41
N ASP A 58 -10.04 15.49 -11.89
CA ASP A 58 -10.20 14.05 -11.75
C ASP A 58 -11.36 13.74 -10.78
N LYS A 59 -12.18 12.74 -11.12
CA LYS A 59 -13.38 12.37 -10.37
C LYS A 59 -13.30 10.97 -9.74
N LEU A 60 -12.12 10.34 -9.76
CA LEU A 60 -11.94 9.01 -9.16
C LEU A 60 -12.05 9.05 -7.62
N THR A 61 -11.74 10.19 -7.03
CA THR A 61 -11.88 10.43 -5.59
C THR A 61 -12.50 11.80 -5.32
N ALA A 62 -12.94 12.06 -4.10
CA ALA A 62 -13.32 13.41 -3.68
C ALA A 62 -12.13 14.38 -3.79
N PRO A 63 -12.36 15.69 -3.94
CA PRO A 63 -11.30 16.66 -4.25
C PRO A 63 -10.47 17.10 -3.03
N ASP A 64 -10.75 16.60 -1.82
CA ASP A 64 -10.02 16.93 -0.61
C ASP A 64 -8.69 16.16 -0.50
N PHE A 65 -7.82 16.62 0.38
CA PHE A 65 -6.47 16.11 0.54
C PHE A 65 -6.43 14.63 0.96
N SER A 66 -7.24 14.24 1.93
CA SER A 66 -7.24 12.86 2.45
C SER A 66 -7.81 11.88 1.43
N SER A 67 -8.94 12.20 0.80
CA SER A 67 -9.52 11.33 -0.23
C SER A 67 -8.60 11.18 -1.45
N ARG A 68 -7.79 12.21 -1.80
CA ARG A 68 -6.79 12.10 -2.89
C ARG A 68 -5.68 11.09 -2.58
N ALA A 69 -5.46 10.72 -1.33
CA ALA A 69 -4.51 9.67 -0.96
C ALA A 69 -4.92 8.28 -1.47
N THR A 70 -6.20 8.04 -1.76
CA THR A 70 -6.71 6.78 -2.32
C THR A 70 -6.71 6.76 -3.85
N TRP A 71 -6.26 7.84 -4.49
CA TRP A 71 -6.39 8.02 -5.94
C TRP A 71 -5.53 7.04 -6.74
N ALA A 72 -4.31 6.72 -6.31
CA ALA A 72 -3.38 5.93 -7.11
C ALA A 72 -3.90 4.49 -7.32
N ASP A 73 -4.47 3.88 -6.30
CA ASP A 73 -5.13 2.57 -6.40
C ASP A 73 -6.34 2.61 -7.34
N LYS A 74 -7.22 3.61 -7.17
CA LYS A 74 -8.38 3.76 -8.04
C LYS A 74 -7.99 4.01 -9.50
N TRP A 75 -6.90 4.74 -9.72
CA TRP A 75 -6.33 4.94 -11.05
C TRP A 75 -5.78 3.63 -11.63
N ARG A 76 -4.94 2.91 -10.87
CA ARG A 76 -4.40 1.61 -11.25
C ARG A 76 -5.50 0.63 -11.62
N ASP A 77 -6.51 0.51 -10.76
CA ASP A 77 -7.55 -0.51 -10.91
C ASP A 77 -8.68 -0.12 -11.85
N SER A 78 -8.73 1.14 -12.32
CA SER A 78 -9.81 1.63 -13.18
C SER A 78 -9.96 0.88 -14.51
N ASP A 79 -8.94 0.19 -14.99
CA ASP A 79 -8.97 -0.64 -16.20
C ASP A 79 -8.53 -2.10 -15.98
N ARG A 80 -8.37 -2.52 -14.71
CA ARG A 80 -7.86 -3.85 -14.34
C ARG A 80 -8.62 -5.00 -15.01
N ASN A 81 -9.93 -4.86 -15.13
CA ASN A 81 -10.82 -5.88 -15.71
C ASN A 81 -11.13 -5.64 -17.18
N THR A 82 -10.47 -4.67 -17.82
CA THR A 82 -10.68 -4.30 -19.23
C THR A 82 -9.34 -4.29 -19.98
N THR A 83 -8.79 -3.12 -20.27
CA THR A 83 -7.56 -2.98 -21.08
C THR A 83 -6.29 -3.33 -20.31
N ARG A 84 -6.29 -3.22 -19.01
CA ARG A 84 -5.15 -3.42 -18.09
C ARG A 84 -3.94 -2.52 -18.35
N VAL A 85 -4.07 -1.49 -19.17
CA VAL A 85 -2.94 -0.60 -19.53
C VAL A 85 -2.41 0.13 -18.29
N ARG A 86 -3.33 0.73 -17.50
CA ARG A 86 -2.96 1.44 -16.26
C ARG A 86 -2.48 0.48 -15.20
N TYR A 87 -3.21 -0.63 -15.02
CA TYR A 87 -2.84 -1.67 -14.08
C TYR A 87 -1.41 -2.17 -14.32
N LEU A 88 -1.09 -2.61 -15.54
CA LEU A 88 0.24 -3.12 -15.89
C LEU A 88 1.33 -2.05 -15.84
N ALA A 89 0.99 -0.78 -16.08
CA ALA A 89 1.97 0.31 -16.04
C ALA A 89 2.35 0.76 -14.63
N THR A 90 1.50 0.54 -13.61
CA THR A 90 1.72 1.14 -12.29
C THR A 90 1.60 0.14 -11.13
N HIS A 91 1.30 -1.14 -11.40
CA HIS A 91 1.07 -2.14 -10.36
C HIS A 91 2.28 -2.29 -9.42
N ASN A 92 3.48 -2.41 -9.95
CA ASN A 92 4.69 -2.61 -9.16
C ASN A 92 5.13 -1.36 -8.36
N TRP A 93 4.59 -0.18 -8.70
CA TRP A 93 4.96 1.08 -8.04
C TRP A 93 4.46 1.19 -6.60
N HIS A 94 3.60 0.27 -6.16
CA HIS A 94 2.94 0.30 -4.85
C HIS A 94 3.70 -0.45 -3.76
N PHE A 95 4.75 -1.22 -4.08
CA PHE A 95 5.44 -2.07 -3.12
C PHE A 95 6.94 -2.24 -3.46
N VAL A 96 7.66 -2.86 -2.55
CA VAL A 96 9.00 -3.39 -2.76
C VAL A 96 9.06 -4.77 -2.11
N ASP A 97 9.01 -5.83 -2.91
CA ASP A 97 8.88 -7.22 -2.46
C ASP A 97 10.24 -7.79 -2.03
N ILE A 98 10.74 -7.37 -0.86
CA ILE A 98 12.00 -7.86 -0.29
C ILE A 98 11.79 -9.26 0.27
N GLU A 99 12.50 -10.26 -0.28
CA GLU A 99 12.41 -11.65 0.17
C GLU A 99 12.89 -11.81 1.62
N ILE A 100 12.07 -12.43 2.48
CA ILE A 100 12.31 -12.52 3.93
C ILE A 100 13.56 -13.30 4.27
N ASP A 101 13.80 -14.42 3.61
CA ASP A 101 14.91 -15.33 3.94
C ASP A 101 16.21 -14.92 3.27
N SER A 102 16.14 -14.16 2.19
CA SER A 102 17.30 -13.70 1.42
C SER A 102 17.09 -12.27 0.97
N PRO A 103 17.12 -11.29 1.89
CA PRO A 103 16.79 -9.91 1.56
C PRO A 103 17.81 -9.30 0.59
N ASP A 104 17.30 -8.86 -0.55
CA ASP A 104 18.05 -8.15 -1.59
C ASP A 104 17.17 -6.97 -2.05
N PHE A 105 17.44 -5.81 -1.48
CA PHE A 105 16.66 -4.60 -1.73
C PHE A 105 16.76 -4.15 -3.20
N ASP A 106 17.97 -4.18 -3.77
CA ASP A 106 18.17 -3.68 -5.13
C ASP A 106 17.44 -4.58 -6.14
N LYS A 107 17.48 -5.90 -5.93
CA LYS A 107 16.72 -6.85 -6.74
C LYS A 107 15.21 -6.68 -6.56
N ALA A 108 14.73 -6.48 -5.34
CA ALA A 108 13.31 -6.23 -5.06
C ALA A 108 12.81 -4.92 -5.71
N CYS A 109 13.72 -3.96 -5.92
CA CYS A 109 13.48 -2.71 -6.63
C CYS A 109 13.90 -2.77 -8.11
N PHE A 110 13.84 -3.95 -8.74
CA PHE A 110 14.14 -4.18 -10.16
C PHE A 110 15.50 -3.65 -10.60
N ASN A 111 16.50 -3.61 -9.71
CA ASN A 111 17.81 -3.00 -9.88
C ASN A 111 17.76 -1.51 -10.29
N HIS A 112 16.76 -0.78 -9.79
CA HIS A 112 16.59 0.66 -9.95
C HIS A 112 16.62 1.11 -11.43
N PRO A 113 15.61 0.74 -12.24
CA PRO A 113 15.60 1.11 -13.64
C PRO A 113 15.57 2.63 -13.79
N PRO A 114 16.48 3.21 -14.57
CA PRO A 114 16.54 4.66 -14.71
C PRO A 114 15.29 5.19 -15.42
N LEU A 115 14.82 6.37 -14.97
CA LEU A 115 13.79 7.09 -15.70
C LEU A 115 14.32 7.41 -17.13
N PRO A 116 13.64 6.99 -18.21
CA PRO A 116 14.12 7.22 -19.57
C PRO A 116 14.29 8.74 -19.85
N ALA A 117 15.34 9.08 -20.59
CA ALA A 117 15.65 10.48 -20.88
C ALA A 117 14.45 11.24 -21.46
N GLY A 118 14.14 12.41 -20.88
CA GLY A 118 13.01 13.25 -21.27
C GLY A 118 11.63 12.73 -20.87
N LYS A 119 11.54 11.65 -20.09
CA LYS A 119 10.29 11.18 -19.51
C LYS A 119 10.08 11.73 -18.11
N VAL A 120 8.82 11.86 -17.75
CA VAL A 120 8.35 12.21 -16.41
C VAL A 120 8.05 10.96 -15.62
N ALA A 121 8.07 11.03 -14.28
CA ALA A 121 7.90 9.88 -13.38
C ALA A 121 6.60 9.11 -13.64
N SER A 122 5.51 9.83 -14.00
CA SER A 122 4.22 9.23 -14.38
C SER A 122 4.24 8.41 -15.68
N LYS A 123 5.34 8.44 -16.43
CA LYS A 123 5.62 7.70 -17.67
C LYS A 123 6.89 6.85 -17.57
N GLY A 124 7.33 6.59 -16.34
CA GLY A 124 8.47 5.76 -16.03
C GLY A 124 8.24 4.27 -16.32
N PRO A 125 9.26 3.43 -16.09
CA PRO A 125 9.15 1.98 -16.24
C PRO A 125 8.02 1.39 -15.42
N ALA A 126 7.36 0.34 -15.94
CA ALA A 126 6.39 -0.43 -15.16
C ALA A 126 7.08 -1.26 -14.07
N ASP A 127 8.25 -1.79 -14.37
CA ASP A 127 9.13 -2.47 -13.42
C ASP A 127 9.95 -1.41 -12.68
N ASP A 128 9.36 -0.84 -11.65
CA ASP A 128 9.91 0.17 -10.76
C ASP A 128 9.24 -0.03 -9.39
N CYS A 129 9.90 0.31 -8.28
CA CYS A 129 9.37 0.07 -6.94
C CYS A 129 8.86 1.37 -6.29
N VAL A 130 8.12 1.21 -5.19
CA VAL A 130 7.55 2.32 -4.43
C VAL A 130 8.62 3.31 -3.94
N VAL A 131 9.82 2.82 -3.60
CA VAL A 131 10.93 3.66 -3.12
C VAL A 131 11.40 4.62 -4.20
N ASP A 132 11.72 4.09 -5.39
CA ASP A 132 12.16 4.90 -6.52
C ASP A 132 11.07 5.88 -6.96
N LYS A 133 9.80 5.45 -6.92
CA LYS A 133 8.67 6.33 -7.25
C LYS A 133 8.51 7.48 -6.26
N ILE A 134 8.68 7.27 -4.97
CA ILE A 134 8.66 8.34 -3.98
C ILE A 134 9.77 9.36 -4.28
N GLU A 135 10.98 8.91 -4.60
CA GLU A 135 12.10 9.78 -4.91
C GLU A 135 11.87 10.58 -6.21
N GLN A 136 11.44 9.89 -7.28
CA GLN A 136 11.13 10.51 -8.58
C GLN A 136 10.02 11.56 -8.46
N PHE A 137 8.90 11.24 -7.83
CA PHE A 137 7.79 12.18 -7.67
C PHE A 137 8.12 13.32 -6.70
N THR A 138 8.94 13.09 -5.68
CA THR A 138 9.44 14.15 -4.79
C THR A 138 10.30 15.16 -5.57
N ALA A 139 11.19 14.67 -6.43
CA ALA A 139 12.00 15.52 -7.29
C ALA A 139 11.14 16.36 -8.25
N GLU A 140 10.13 15.75 -8.88
CA GLU A 140 9.20 16.47 -9.77
C GLU A 140 8.33 17.49 -9.03
N LEU A 141 7.85 17.16 -7.84
CA LEU A 141 7.06 18.09 -7.03
C LEU A 141 7.88 19.31 -6.62
N ARG A 142 9.17 19.13 -6.32
CA ARG A 142 10.11 20.19 -5.95
C ARG A 142 10.49 21.08 -7.14
N SER A 143 10.57 20.54 -8.34
CA SER A 143 11.10 21.24 -9.51
C SER A 143 10.11 22.26 -10.06
N SER A 144 10.56 23.51 -10.23
CA SER A 144 9.79 24.56 -10.90
C SER A 144 9.65 24.34 -12.41
N SER A 145 10.51 23.51 -13.03
CA SER A 145 10.44 23.15 -14.45
C SER A 145 9.40 22.07 -14.75
N THR A 146 8.95 21.33 -13.75
CA THR A 146 7.90 20.33 -13.94
C THR A 146 6.56 21.01 -14.24
N SER A 147 5.84 20.48 -15.23
CA SER A 147 4.54 21.03 -15.62
C SER A 147 3.52 20.97 -14.47
N LYS A 148 2.55 21.89 -14.45
CA LYS A 148 1.49 21.91 -13.42
C LYS A 148 0.70 20.58 -13.38
N GLY A 149 0.53 19.92 -14.52
CA GLY A 149 -0.14 18.61 -14.62
C GLY A 149 0.66 17.51 -13.91
N GLU A 150 1.95 17.41 -14.22
CA GLU A 150 2.84 16.42 -13.61
C GLU A 150 3.07 16.68 -12.12
N ARG A 151 3.22 17.93 -11.70
CA ARG A 151 3.30 18.27 -10.27
C ARG A 151 2.04 17.83 -9.49
N ARG A 152 0.86 17.90 -10.12
CA ARG A 152 -0.37 17.42 -9.51
C ARG A 152 -0.41 15.88 -9.44
N LEU A 153 0.05 15.18 -10.48
CA LEU A 153 0.21 13.74 -10.45
C LEU A 153 1.22 13.31 -9.39
N ALA A 154 2.38 13.97 -9.35
CA ALA A 154 3.40 13.74 -8.34
C ALA A 154 2.85 13.88 -6.91
N LEU A 155 2.08 14.93 -6.64
CA LEU A 155 1.43 15.10 -5.35
C LEU A 155 0.48 13.92 -5.04
N LYS A 156 -0.42 13.53 -5.95
CA LYS A 156 -1.37 12.43 -5.71
C LYS A 156 -0.66 11.08 -5.49
N TYR A 157 0.39 10.79 -6.25
CA TYR A 157 1.19 9.60 -6.04
C TYR A 157 1.92 9.62 -4.69
N LEU A 158 2.51 10.74 -4.28
CA LEU A 158 3.17 10.86 -2.97
C LEU A 158 2.20 10.69 -1.80
N LEU A 159 0.98 11.24 -1.89
CA LEU A 159 -0.07 11.07 -0.88
C LEU A 159 -0.38 9.58 -0.63
N HIS A 160 -0.26 8.75 -1.65
CA HIS A 160 -0.51 7.33 -1.61
C HIS A 160 0.74 6.51 -1.24
N PHE A 161 1.80 6.63 -2.03
CA PHE A 161 2.98 5.76 -1.95
C PHE A 161 3.73 5.86 -0.62
N VAL A 162 3.74 7.04 0.02
CA VAL A 162 4.31 7.12 1.37
C VAL A 162 3.45 6.33 2.36
N GLY A 163 2.15 6.25 2.18
CA GLY A 163 1.28 5.34 2.92
C GLY A 163 1.62 3.88 2.65
N ASP A 164 1.69 3.48 1.38
CA ASP A 164 2.04 2.13 0.94
C ASP A 164 3.32 1.63 1.59
N LEU A 165 4.37 2.45 1.55
CA LEU A 165 5.68 2.11 2.08
C LEU A 165 5.67 1.84 3.60
N HIS A 166 4.64 2.31 4.31
CA HIS A 166 4.48 2.08 5.75
C HIS A 166 3.53 0.92 6.08
N GLN A 167 2.98 0.23 5.09
CA GLN A 167 2.30 -1.04 5.28
C GLN A 167 3.35 -2.16 5.28
N PRO A 168 3.55 -2.89 6.38
CA PRO A 168 4.64 -3.86 6.48
C PRO A 168 4.72 -4.86 5.31
N LEU A 169 3.59 -5.39 4.87
CA LEU A 169 3.53 -6.39 3.79
C LEU A 169 3.74 -5.79 2.39
N HIS A 170 3.82 -4.45 2.25
CA HIS A 170 4.30 -3.79 1.03
C HIS A 170 5.82 -3.69 0.96
N GLY A 171 6.51 -4.00 2.05
CA GLY A 171 7.97 -4.03 2.15
C GLY A 171 8.57 -5.43 2.10
N ALA A 172 7.79 -6.48 1.97
CA ALA A 172 8.27 -7.85 2.11
C ALA A 172 7.51 -8.86 1.26
N ASP A 173 8.22 -9.90 0.83
CA ASP A 173 7.70 -11.09 0.18
C ASP A 173 8.21 -12.35 0.89
N ASN A 174 7.39 -13.37 1.00
CA ASN A 174 7.76 -14.64 1.62
C ASN A 174 7.54 -15.78 0.63
N HIS A 175 8.63 -16.20 -0.04
CA HIS A 175 8.58 -17.25 -1.05
C HIS A 175 7.58 -17.00 -2.19
N HIS A 176 7.55 -15.77 -2.71
CA HIS A 176 6.66 -15.32 -3.79
C HIS A 176 5.16 -15.38 -3.42
N ASP A 177 4.83 -15.07 -2.17
CA ASP A 177 3.45 -15.01 -1.69
C ASP A 177 2.76 -13.68 -2.00
N ALA A 178 3.45 -12.79 -2.73
CA ALA A 178 2.98 -11.45 -3.09
C ALA A 178 2.59 -10.62 -1.85
N GLY A 179 3.53 -10.50 -0.90
CA GLY A 179 3.31 -9.73 0.31
C GLY A 179 2.18 -10.29 1.20
N GLY A 180 2.08 -11.62 1.33
CA GLY A 180 1.03 -12.27 2.13
C GLY A 180 -0.34 -12.40 1.42
N ASN A 181 -0.45 -12.02 0.15
CA ASN A 181 -1.69 -12.21 -0.63
C ASN A 181 -2.03 -13.68 -0.86
N ALA A 182 -1.03 -14.56 -0.95
CA ALA A 182 -1.23 -15.99 -1.06
C ALA A 182 -1.40 -16.70 0.30
N VAL A 183 -1.19 -16.02 1.42
CA VAL A 183 -1.34 -16.57 2.77
C VAL A 183 -2.80 -16.45 3.20
N LEU A 184 -3.55 -17.56 3.08
CA LEU A 184 -4.93 -17.61 3.55
C LEU A 184 -4.97 -17.70 5.07
N ILE A 185 -5.90 -16.95 5.67
CA ILE A 185 -6.13 -16.89 7.11
C ILE A 185 -7.63 -16.95 7.43
N LEU A 186 -7.93 -17.27 8.68
CA LEU A 186 -9.23 -17.04 9.31
C LEU A 186 -9.04 -16.13 10.53
N PHE A 187 -10.03 -15.31 10.86
CA PHE A 187 -9.98 -14.44 12.04
C PHE A 187 -11.38 -14.10 12.59
N GLY A 188 -11.40 -13.67 13.86
CA GLY A 188 -12.62 -13.18 14.52
C GLY A 188 -13.73 -14.22 14.67
N ASN A 189 -14.91 -13.76 15.05
CA ASN A 189 -16.12 -14.59 15.13
C ASN A 189 -16.81 -14.77 13.77
N HIS A 190 -16.11 -14.57 12.67
CA HIS A 190 -16.68 -14.78 11.36
C HIS A 190 -17.10 -16.25 11.25
N LYS A 191 -18.40 -16.47 11.28
CA LYS A 191 -18.97 -17.68 10.70
C LYS A 191 -18.31 -17.82 9.34
N VAL A 192 -17.64 -18.96 9.10
CA VAL A 192 -16.89 -19.28 7.90
C VAL A 192 -17.48 -18.55 6.70
N SER A 193 -16.94 -17.35 6.43
CA SER A 193 -17.39 -16.50 5.33
C SER A 193 -17.02 -17.18 4.02
N SER A 194 -17.82 -16.97 3.00
CA SER A 194 -17.54 -17.50 1.66
C SER A 194 -16.30 -16.93 1.00
N LYS A 195 -15.62 -15.95 1.60
CA LYS A 195 -14.37 -15.38 1.14
C LYS A 195 -13.25 -15.85 2.05
N SER A 196 -12.31 -16.62 1.52
CA SER A 196 -11.01 -16.79 2.16
C SER A 196 -10.35 -15.43 2.19
N LEU A 197 -10.03 -14.95 3.38
CA LEU A 197 -9.29 -13.71 3.56
C LEU A 197 -7.80 -14.07 3.53
N ASN A 198 -6.97 -13.16 3.08
CA ASN A 198 -5.53 -13.32 3.09
C ASN A 198 -4.89 -12.40 4.12
N LEU A 199 -3.65 -12.69 4.48
CA LEU A 199 -2.89 -11.94 5.47
C LEU A 199 -2.71 -10.47 5.05
N HIS A 200 -2.46 -10.22 3.76
CA HIS A 200 -2.30 -8.88 3.22
C HIS A 200 -3.55 -8.01 3.46
N HIS A 201 -4.73 -8.50 3.05
CA HIS A 201 -6.00 -7.79 3.26
C HIS A 201 -6.29 -7.53 4.75
N TYR A 202 -5.91 -8.46 5.62
CA TYR A 202 -6.07 -8.31 7.06
C TYR A 202 -5.30 -7.10 7.60
N TRP A 203 -4.07 -6.92 7.13
CA TRP A 203 -3.24 -5.77 7.47
C TRP A 203 -3.75 -4.48 6.85
N ASP A 204 -4.16 -4.51 5.59
CA ASP A 204 -4.65 -3.34 4.87
C ASP A 204 -5.92 -2.75 5.46
N THR A 205 -6.83 -3.62 5.89
CA THR A 205 -8.21 -3.22 6.17
C THR A 205 -8.65 -3.58 7.56
N ASP A 206 -8.61 -4.87 7.93
CA ASP A 206 -9.28 -5.34 9.14
C ASP A 206 -8.61 -4.82 10.42
N LEU A 207 -7.28 -4.80 10.48
CA LEU A 207 -6.54 -4.23 11.60
C LEU A 207 -6.71 -2.70 11.68
N VAL A 208 -6.77 -2.00 10.56
CA VAL A 208 -7.02 -0.55 10.54
C VAL A 208 -8.43 -0.25 11.07
N LEU A 209 -9.45 -0.97 10.63
CA LEU A 209 -10.83 -0.81 11.09
C LEU A 209 -11.03 -1.11 12.59
N GLN A 210 -10.14 -1.92 13.19
CA GLN A 210 -10.14 -2.13 14.65
C GLN A 210 -9.70 -0.87 15.43
N LEU A 211 -9.01 0.08 14.79
CA LEU A 211 -8.66 1.36 15.43
C LEU A 211 -9.88 2.28 15.59
N GLY A 212 -10.88 2.14 14.73
CA GLY A 212 -12.11 2.92 14.73
C GLY A 212 -12.72 3.05 13.34
N LYS A 213 -14.00 3.43 13.28
CA LYS A 213 -14.75 3.57 12.04
C LYS A 213 -14.70 4.97 11.42
N ASP A 214 -14.32 5.97 12.21
CA ASP A 214 -14.16 7.36 11.77
C ASP A 214 -12.66 7.62 11.57
N GLN A 215 -12.21 7.64 10.33
CA GLN A 215 -10.80 7.79 9.94
C GLN A 215 -10.23 9.10 10.47
N LYS A 216 -11.04 10.18 10.46
CA LYS A 216 -10.58 11.46 10.97
C LYS A 216 -10.37 11.41 12.49
N ALA A 217 -11.28 10.81 13.23
CA ALA A 217 -11.14 10.65 14.67
C ALA A 217 -9.92 9.78 15.03
N VAL A 218 -9.69 8.69 14.30
CA VAL A 218 -8.49 7.85 14.46
C VAL A 218 -7.22 8.64 14.14
N ALA A 219 -7.19 9.39 13.05
CA ALA A 219 -6.04 10.21 12.68
C ALA A 219 -5.75 11.30 13.73
N ASP A 220 -6.77 11.98 14.24
CA ASP A 220 -6.64 12.99 15.29
C ASP A 220 -6.08 12.35 16.59
N GLN A 221 -6.59 11.18 16.96
CA GLN A 221 -6.11 10.44 18.14
C GLN A 221 -4.63 10.06 17.99
N LEU A 222 -4.25 9.44 16.86
CA LEU A 222 -2.87 9.06 16.60
C LEU A 222 -1.96 10.28 16.56
N ASN A 223 -2.36 11.35 15.87
CA ASN A 223 -1.59 12.58 15.78
C ASN A 223 -1.33 13.24 17.13
N ASN A 224 -2.31 13.20 18.05
CA ASN A 224 -2.17 13.73 19.40
C ASN A 224 -1.23 12.89 20.29
N GLN A 225 -1.00 11.62 19.94
CA GLN A 225 -0.09 10.74 20.66
C GLN A 225 1.36 10.88 20.18
N ILE A 226 1.61 11.48 19.02
CA ILE A 226 2.97 11.69 18.49
C ILE A 226 3.65 12.81 19.26
N SER A 227 4.64 12.47 20.06
CA SER A 227 5.43 13.47 20.81
C SER A 227 6.28 14.33 19.86
N PRO A 228 6.72 15.54 20.29
CA PRO A 228 7.67 16.33 19.50
C PRO A 228 8.97 15.58 19.19
N GLN A 229 9.43 14.75 20.12
CA GLN A 229 10.63 13.92 19.93
C GLN A 229 10.41 12.85 18.86
N ASP A 230 9.27 12.14 18.90
CA ASP A 230 8.92 11.15 17.88
C ASP A 230 8.81 11.81 16.50
N ALA A 231 8.12 12.94 16.42
CA ALA A 231 7.99 13.68 15.17
C ALA A 231 9.35 14.10 14.58
N ALA A 232 10.27 14.56 15.43
CA ALA A 232 11.62 14.92 15.00
C ALA A 232 12.41 13.71 14.51
N THR A 233 12.34 12.58 15.24
CA THR A 233 13.03 11.34 14.88
C THR A 233 12.45 10.71 13.62
N TRP A 234 11.12 10.62 13.51
CA TRP A 234 10.45 9.96 12.39
C TRP A 234 10.52 10.76 11.09
N SER A 235 10.68 12.08 11.15
CA SER A 235 10.83 12.92 9.95
C SER A 235 12.17 12.74 9.24
N THR A 236 13.09 11.93 9.77
CA THR A 236 14.40 11.65 9.19
C THR A 236 14.41 10.37 8.36
N GLY A 237 15.56 10.09 7.73
CA GLY A 237 15.77 8.90 6.91
C GLY A 237 15.33 9.09 5.46
N THR A 238 15.56 8.05 4.68
CA THR A 238 15.26 7.97 3.25
C THR A 238 14.10 7.00 3.00
N PRO A 239 13.46 7.03 1.83
CA PRO A 239 12.48 6.01 1.47
C PRO A 239 13.01 4.57 1.59
N LYS A 240 14.30 4.34 1.30
CA LYS A 240 14.94 3.03 1.51
C LYS A 240 14.97 2.64 3.00
N ASP A 241 15.32 3.57 3.89
CA ASP A 241 15.33 3.30 5.33
C ASP A 241 13.93 2.94 5.84
N TRP A 242 12.91 3.62 5.32
CA TRP A 242 11.51 3.36 5.68
C TRP A 242 11.01 2.02 5.14
N ALA A 243 11.44 1.62 3.93
CA ALA A 243 11.16 0.30 3.37
C ALA A 243 11.75 -0.81 4.23
N MET A 244 13.00 -0.67 4.64
CA MET A 244 13.67 -1.65 5.51
C MET A 244 13.01 -1.74 6.90
N GLU A 245 12.49 -0.63 7.43
CA GLU A 245 11.71 -0.65 8.65
C GLU A 245 10.40 -1.43 8.48
N SER A 246 9.68 -1.20 7.37
CA SER A 246 8.46 -1.96 7.04
C SER A 246 8.76 -3.44 6.83
N PHE A 247 9.85 -3.78 6.15
CA PHE A 247 10.35 -5.15 6.01
C PHE A 247 10.58 -5.82 7.37
N ASP A 248 11.27 -5.15 8.30
CA ASP A 248 11.51 -5.70 9.63
C ASP A 248 10.21 -5.95 10.40
N ARG A 249 9.23 -5.06 10.28
CA ARG A 249 7.89 -5.24 10.88
C ARG A 249 7.13 -6.38 10.22
N ALA A 250 7.23 -6.54 8.90
CA ALA A 250 6.63 -7.68 8.20
C ALA A 250 7.23 -9.00 8.70
N LYS A 251 8.55 -9.11 8.69
CA LYS A 251 9.29 -10.30 9.08
C LYS A 251 9.04 -10.70 10.54
N THR A 252 9.03 -9.73 11.45
CA THR A 252 9.00 -10.02 12.90
C THR A 252 7.60 -10.10 13.48
N ILE A 253 6.59 -9.48 12.83
CA ILE A 253 5.23 -9.41 13.35
C ILE A 253 4.22 -9.96 12.35
N ALA A 254 4.17 -9.44 11.10
CA ALA A 254 3.09 -9.81 10.19
C ALA A 254 3.16 -11.30 9.79
N TYR A 255 4.34 -11.79 9.46
CA TYR A 255 4.56 -13.18 9.10
C TYR A 255 4.82 -14.12 10.29
N ASP A 256 4.91 -13.61 11.52
CA ASP A 256 5.01 -14.47 12.70
C ASP A 256 3.67 -15.09 13.05
N LEU A 257 3.36 -16.19 12.36
CA LEU A 257 2.17 -17.01 12.57
C LEU A 257 2.45 -18.25 13.44
N SER A 258 3.65 -18.37 14.01
CA SER A 258 4.11 -19.57 14.72
C SER A 258 3.31 -19.91 15.99
N GLY A 259 2.72 -18.89 16.62
CA GLY A 259 1.88 -19.06 17.82
C GLY A 259 0.39 -19.23 17.53
N GLU A 260 -0.02 -19.15 16.27
CA GLU A 260 -1.43 -19.15 15.92
C GLU A 260 -1.99 -20.56 15.78
N SER A 261 -3.22 -20.76 16.26
CA SER A 261 -3.94 -22.02 16.07
C SER A 261 -4.33 -22.18 14.60
N ASN A 262 -4.50 -23.43 14.17
CA ASN A 262 -4.99 -23.72 12.83
C ASN A 262 -6.48 -24.10 12.87
N ARG A 263 -7.25 -23.64 11.88
CA ARG A 263 -8.65 -24.00 11.68
C ARG A 263 -8.90 -24.40 10.23
N THR A 264 -9.92 -25.23 10.03
CA THR A 264 -10.32 -25.64 8.68
C THR A 264 -11.34 -24.66 8.13
N ASP A 265 -11.05 -24.11 6.95
CA ASP A 265 -11.98 -23.25 6.22
C ASP A 265 -13.15 -24.04 5.60
N LYS A 266 -14.10 -23.36 5.00
CA LYS A 266 -15.27 -23.95 4.35
C LYS A 266 -14.94 -24.88 3.17
N ASN A 267 -13.73 -24.77 2.61
CA ASN A 267 -13.26 -25.60 1.50
C ASN A 267 -12.46 -26.81 1.98
N GLY A 268 -12.36 -27.01 3.30
CA GLY A 268 -11.60 -28.10 3.93
C GLY A 268 -10.10 -27.82 4.03
N LYS A 269 -9.62 -26.60 3.76
CA LYS A 269 -8.22 -26.22 3.86
C LYS A 269 -7.89 -25.77 5.29
N THR A 270 -6.86 -26.35 5.88
CA THR A 270 -6.33 -25.91 7.19
C THR A 270 -5.47 -24.68 7.00
N VAL A 271 -5.81 -23.60 7.73
CA VAL A 271 -5.16 -22.28 7.64
C VAL A 271 -4.99 -21.69 9.04
N PRO A 272 -4.02 -20.75 9.25
CA PRO A 272 -3.88 -20.03 10.51
C PRO A 272 -5.16 -19.30 10.89
N TYR A 273 -5.47 -19.32 12.18
CA TYR A 273 -6.57 -18.56 12.75
C TYR A 273 -5.99 -17.45 13.64
N LEU A 274 -6.14 -16.20 13.19
CA LEU A 274 -5.68 -15.03 13.90
C LEU A 274 -6.72 -14.64 14.97
N ASP A 275 -6.28 -14.56 16.21
CA ASP A 275 -7.11 -14.16 17.34
C ASP A 275 -6.56 -12.90 18.03
N ALA A 276 -7.10 -12.58 19.20
CA ALA A 276 -6.67 -11.42 19.98
C ALA A 276 -5.17 -11.45 20.35
N THR A 277 -4.53 -12.62 20.36
CA THR A 277 -3.09 -12.74 20.64
C THR A 277 -2.28 -12.13 19.49
N TYR A 278 -2.68 -12.45 18.25
CA TYR A 278 -2.09 -11.83 17.06
C TYR A 278 -2.38 -10.32 17.02
N ASP A 279 -3.64 -9.93 17.22
CA ASP A 279 -4.05 -8.52 17.18
C ASP A 279 -3.30 -7.66 18.20
N ASN A 280 -3.07 -8.17 19.41
CA ASN A 280 -2.30 -7.47 20.46
C ASN A 280 -0.84 -7.21 20.05
N ARG A 281 -0.25 -8.01 19.15
CA ARG A 281 1.09 -7.78 18.58
C ARG A 281 1.04 -6.87 17.35
N ALA A 282 0.03 -7.01 16.50
CA ALA A 282 -0.10 -6.30 15.23
C ALA A 282 -0.59 -4.86 15.39
N LEU A 283 -1.62 -4.60 16.22
CA LEU A 283 -2.23 -3.27 16.36
C LEU A 283 -1.26 -2.17 16.81
N PRO A 284 -0.30 -2.40 17.74
CA PRO A 284 0.73 -1.40 18.05
C PRO A 284 1.57 -1.02 16.81
N VAL A 285 1.91 -2.01 15.98
CA VAL A 285 2.67 -1.77 14.73
C VAL A 285 1.85 -0.97 13.73
N VAL A 286 0.57 -1.32 13.54
CA VAL A 286 -0.34 -0.56 12.66
C VAL A 286 -0.43 0.90 13.09
N ARG A 287 -0.62 1.18 14.40
CA ARG A 287 -0.66 2.55 14.95
C ARG A 287 0.65 3.30 14.68
N GLU A 288 1.77 2.66 14.94
CA GLU A 288 3.10 3.24 14.74
C GLU A 288 3.34 3.56 13.26
N GLN A 289 3.07 2.63 12.35
CA GLN A 289 3.32 2.79 10.93
C GLN A 289 2.40 3.84 10.28
N LEU A 290 1.13 3.89 10.62
CA LEU A 290 0.23 4.96 10.19
C LEU A 290 0.72 6.34 10.68
N SER A 291 1.18 6.42 11.92
CA SER A 291 1.72 7.66 12.50
C SER A 291 3.00 8.10 11.81
N LYS A 292 3.95 7.17 11.59
CA LYS A 292 5.20 7.43 10.87
C LYS A 292 4.94 7.84 9.42
N GLY A 293 4.04 7.14 8.73
CA GLY A 293 3.60 7.49 7.38
C GLY A 293 3.12 8.94 7.29
N GLY A 294 2.29 9.36 8.23
CA GLY A 294 1.80 10.75 8.30
C GLY A 294 2.90 11.77 8.56
N VAL A 295 3.81 11.51 9.51
CA VAL A 295 4.94 12.40 9.80
C VAL A 295 5.89 12.51 8.60
N ARG A 296 6.25 11.39 7.98
CA ARG A 296 7.17 11.32 6.84
C ARG A 296 6.58 11.94 5.59
N LEU A 297 5.30 11.72 5.32
CA LEU A 297 4.59 12.40 4.22
C LEU A 297 4.60 13.92 4.42
N ALA A 298 4.34 14.40 5.63
CA ALA A 298 4.43 15.83 5.92
C ALA A 298 5.84 16.38 5.72
N ALA A 299 6.87 15.65 6.14
CA ALA A 299 8.27 16.03 5.96
C ALA A 299 8.63 16.15 4.47
N VAL A 300 8.27 15.14 3.66
CA VAL A 300 8.47 15.14 2.19
C VAL A 300 7.79 16.35 1.54
N LEU A 301 6.53 16.59 1.86
CA LEU A 301 5.75 17.67 1.26
C LEU A 301 6.24 19.06 1.71
N ASN A 302 6.58 19.23 2.99
CA ASN A 302 7.14 20.47 3.52
C ASN A 302 8.47 20.80 2.87
N ASP A 303 9.33 19.81 2.62
CA ASP A 303 10.61 20.01 1.94
C ASP A 303 10.44 20.29 0.43
N ALA A 304 9.58 19.54 -0.25
CA ALA A 304 9.39 19.69 -1.69
C ALA A 304 8.69 21.01 -2.09
N LEU A 305 7.88 21.58 -1.19
CA LEU A 305 7.03 22.75 -1.47
C LEU A 305 7.36 24.00 -0.62
N LYS A 306 8.50 24.00 0.08
CA LYS A 306 8.95 25.18 0.88
C LYS A 306 9.14 26.45 0.06
#